data_e41f80f3ffeabf6ad970909416c1e6fa
#
_entry.id   e41f80f3ffeabf6ad970909416c1e6fa
#
_cell.length_a   1.000
_cell.length_b   1.000
_cell.length_c   1.000
_cell.angle_alpha   90.00
_cell.angle_beta   90.00
_cell.angle_gamma   90.00
#
_symmetry.space_group_name_H-M   'P 1'
#
loop_
_entity.id
_entity.type
_entity.pdbx_description
1 polymer ?
#
loop_
_entity_poly.entity_id
_entity_poly.type
_entity_poly.pdbx_seq_one_letter_code
_entity_poly.pdbx_strand_id
1 'polypeptide(L)'
;RIRAGVAHTQASLDATALRPAVALAGGRQYALHPSMGALAGLFHRGKMAVQLNVGPLVIPITRAQYESADRRSFPLPPKLFSHNDQQSVWQSSSPEGSTVGWGGNLGDLALPYNGGSLFTCMSVSGNMVFLSGDRALQYQVSPSGVDAVDGLASLLCGGDAVRQPF
;
A
#
# COMPACT_ATOMS: atom_id res chain seq x y z
N ARG A 1 -2.01 -29.59 5.17
CA ARG A 1 -1.96 -28.66 4.03
C ARG A 1 -2.88 -27.48 4.35
N ILE A 2 -2.31 -26.30 4.55
CA ILE A 2 -3.07 -25.15 5.04
C ILE A 2 -3.92 -24.49 3.94
N ARG A 3 -3.57 -24.64 2.66
CA ARG A 3 -4.23 -23.93 1.54
C ARG A 3 -4.30 -24.78 0.26
N ALA A 4 -4.82 -26.00 0.37
CA ALA A 4 -4.88 -26.92 -0.77
C ALA A 4 -5.60 -26.34 -2.00
N GLY A 5 -6.67 -25.53 -1.80
CA GLY A 5 -7.44 -24.94 -2.89
C GLY A 5 -6.81 -23.76 -3.63
N VAL A 6 -5.71 -23.17 -3.08
CA VAL A 6 -5.01 -22.02 -3.67
C VAL A 6 -3.51 -22.28 -3.88
N ALA A 7 -3.04 -23.48 -3.57
CA ALA A 7 -1.65 -23.85 -3.73
C ALA A 7 -1.36 -24.22 -5.17
N HIS A 8 -0.35 -23.59 -5.75
CA HIS A 8 0.21 -24.00 -7.04
C HIS A 8 0.99 -25.29 -6.91
N THR A 9 1.03 -26.09 -7.98
CA THR A 9 1.91 -27.26 -8.06
C THR A 9 3.37 -26.80 -8.16
N GLN A 10 4.30 -27.62 -7.72
CA GLN A 10 5.72 -27.31 -7.83
C GLN A 10 6.12 -27.11 -9.32
N ALA A 11 5.64 -27.97 -10.19
CA ALA A 11 5.91 -27.87 -11.62
C ALA A 11 5.44 -26.53 -12.23
N SER A 12 4.30 -25.97 -11.76
CA SER A 12 3.84 -24.66 -12.23
C SER A 12 4.68 -23.50 -11.70
N LEU A 13 5.42 -23.69 -10.62
CA LEU A 13 6.31 -22.69 -10.01
C LEU A 13 7.74 -22.72 -10.55
N ASP A 14 8.14 -23.80 -11.21
CA ASP A 14 9.54 -24.00 -11.69
C ASP A 14 9.99 -22.89 -12.65
N ALA A 15 9.08 -22.42 -13.51
CA ALA A 15 9.35 -21.34 -14.46
C ALA A 15 9.62 -19.97 -13.79
N THR A 16 9.15 -19.78 -12.56
CA THR A 16 9.28 -18.53 -11.79
C THR A 16 10.11 -18.71 -10.53
N ALA A 17 10.83 -19.84 -10.41
CA ALA A 17 11.71 -20.11 -9.29
C ALA A 17 12.79 -19.04 -9.17
N LEU A 18 12.94 -18.49 -7.97
CA LEU A 18 13.96 -17.48 -7.67
C LEU A 18 15.24 -18.19 -7.26
N ARG A 19 16.32 -17.89 -7.96
CA ARG A 19 17.65 -18.46 -7.71
C ARG A 19 18.58 -17.34 -7.23
N PRO A 20 18.65 -17.06 -5.91
CA PRO A 20 19.57 -16.07 -5.38
C PRO A 20 21.02 -16.52 -5.54
N ALA A 21 21.94 -15.55 -5.70
CA ALA A 21 23.37 -15.83 -5.82
C ALA A 21 23.94 -16.54 -4.60
N VAL A 22 23.36 -16.31 -3.41
CA VAL A 22 23.71 -16.98 -2.16
C VAL A 22 22.55 -17.88 -1.73
N ALA A 23 22.85 -19.13 -1.45
CA ALA A 23 21.84 -20.08 -0.99
C ALA A 23 21.18 -19.61 0.31
N LEU A 24 19.86 -19.78 0.40
CA LEU A 24 19.11 -19.39 1.59
C LEU A 24 19.29 -20.41 2.72
N ALA A 25 19.31 -19.89 3.94
CA ALA A 25 19.42 -20.71 5.14
C ALA A 25 18.34 -21.80 5.19
N GLY A 26 18.72 -23.01 5.58
CA GLY A 26 17.81 -24.16 5.67
C GLY A 26 17.34 -24.71 4.33
N GLY A 27 18.05 -24.44 3.22
CA GLY A 27 17.71 -24.95 1.88
C GLY A 27 16.37 -24.43 1.35
N ARG A 28 15.89 -23.31 1.85
CA ARG A 28 14.60 -22.72 1.43
C ARG A 28 14.67 -22.28 -0.03
N GLN A 29 13.58 -22.56 -0.75
CA GLN A 29 13.38 -22.15 -2.14
C GLN A 29 12.11 -21.34 -2.23
N TYR A 30 12.11 -20.34 -3.09
CA TYR A 30 10.96 -19.48 -3.35
C TYR A 30 10.71 -19.37 -4.85
N ALA A 31 9.47 -19.18 -5.22
CA ALA A 31 9.05 -18.86 -6.57
C ALA A 31 8.02 -17.75 -6.53
N LEU A 32 7.93 -16.98 -7.59
CA LEU A 32 6.84 -16.05 -7.78
C LEU A 32 5.60 -16.78 -8.31
N HIS A 33 4.46 -16.12 -8.31
CA HIS A 33 3.26 -16.66 -8.95
C HIS A 33 3.56 -16.96 -10.43
N PRO A 34 3.00 -18.03 -11.02
CA PRO A 34 3.32 -18.43 -12.42
C PRO A 34 3.15 -17.33 -13.47
N SER A 35 2.21 -16.40 -13.26
CA SER A 35 2.02 -15.24 -14.15
C SER A 35 3.09 -14.15 -14.04
N MET A 36 4.02 -14.25 -13.10
CA MET A 36 5.04 -13.23 -12.81
C MET A 36 6.42 -13.56 -13.42
N GLY A 37 6.46 -14.23 -14.55
CA GLY A 37 7.71 -14.63 -15.22
C GLY A 37 8.62 -13.44 -15.55
N ALA A 38 8.06 -12.31 -16.00
CA ALA A 38 8.82 -11.09 -16.28
C ALA A 38 9.55 -10.56 -15.03
N LEU A 39 8.90 -10.62 -13.84
CA LEU A 39 9.50 -10.20 -12.57
C LEU A 39 10.60 -11.17 -12.12
N ALA A 40 10.41 -12.49 -12.30
CA ALA A 40 11.47 -13.47 -12.07
C ALA A 40 12.70 -13.17 -12.94
N GLY A 41 12.49 -12.77 -14.20
CA GLY A 41 13.56 -12.30 -15.08
C GLY A 41 14.30 -11.06 -14.55
N LEU A 42 13.59 -10.09 -13.94
CA LEU A 42 14.21 -8.92 -13.31
C LEU A 42 15.07 -9.34 -12.09
N PHE A 43 14.55 -10.24 -11.26
CA PHE A 43 15.30 -10.78 -10.13
C PHE A 43 16.63 -11.42 -10.57
N HIS A 44 16.60 -12.30 -11.57
CA HIS A 44 17.80 -12.98 -12.07
C HIS A 44 18.82 -12.03 -12.71
N ARG A 45 18.38 -10.88 -13.23
CA ARG A 45 19.27 -9.82 -13.73
C ARG A 45 19.75 -8.85 -12.64
N GLY A 46 19.45 -9.10 -11.36
CA GLY A 46 19.83 -8.23 -10.26
C GLY A 46 19.13 -6.86 -10.25
N LYS A 47 17.98 -6.75 -10.92
CA LYS A 47 17.19 -5.51 -11.02
C LYS A 47 15.97 -5.49 -10.09
N MET A 48 15.78 -6.55 -9.31
CA MET A 48 14.68 -6.69 -8.35
C MET A 48 15.15 -7.46 -7.13
N ALA A 49 14.70 -7.06 -5.96
CA ALA A 49 14.79 -7.81 -4.71
C ALA A 49 13.39 -8.20 -4.24
N VAL A 50 13.29 -9.29 -3.50
CA VAL A 50 12.06 -9.76 -2.87
C VAL A 50 12.26 -9.72 -1.36
N GLN A 51 11.41 -8.97 -0.69
CA GLN A 51 11.37 -8.92 0.77
C GLN A 51 10.17 -9.71 1.26
N LEU A 52 10.41 -10.68 2.14
CA LEU A 52 9.38 -11.55 2.70
C LEU A 52 8.98 -11.10 4.10
N ASN A 53 7.80 -11.56 4.54
CA ASN A 53 7.29 -11.30 5.89
C ASN A 53 7.17 -9.81 6.23
N VAL A 54 6.79 -9.01 5.25
CA VAL A 54 6.47 -7.59 5.46
C VAL A 54 5.06 -7.47 6.01
N GLY A 55 4.90 -6.75 7.10
CA GLY A 55 3.60 -6.53 7.73
C GLY A 55 3.72 -5.64 8.97
N PRO A 56 2.58 -5.21 9.54
CA PRO A 56 2.58 -4.50 10.81
C PRO A 56 3.22 -5.34 11.89
N LEU A 57 4.20 -4.78 12.59
CA LEU A 57 4.95 -5.46 13.64
C LEU A 57 5.34 -4.45 14.72
N VAL A 58 5.10 -4.81 15.99
CA VAL A 58 5.57 -4.01 17.14
C VAL A 58 6.97 -4.46 17.54
N ILE A 59 7.13 -5.77 17.74
CA ILE A 59 8.42 -6.44 17.99
C ILE A 59 8.44 -7.78 17.25
N PRO A 60 9.60 -8.32 16.86
CA PRO A 60 9.70 -9.68 16.35
C PRO A 60 9.23 -10.69 17.42
N ILE A 61 8.28 -11.56 17.05
CA ILE A 61 7.75 -12.59 17.94
C ILE A 61 7.73 -13.95 17.26
N THR A 62 7.88 -15.00 18.04
CA THR A 62 7.68 -16.38 17.61
C THR A 62 6.19 -16.76 17.71
N ARG A 63 5.83 -17.90 17.12
CA ARG A 63 4.47 -18.44 17.25
C ARG A 63 4.10 -18.71 18.72
N ALA A 64 4.98 -19.28 19.52
CA ALA A 64 4.73 -19.53 20.94
C ALA A 64 4.46 -18.23 21.72
N GLN A 65 5.20 -17.15 21.42
CA GLN A 65 4.97 -15.83 21.99
C GLN A 65 3.67 -15.21 21.54
N TYR A 66 3.29 -15.40 20.26
CA TYR A 66 1.98 -15.00 19.76
C TYR A 66 0.83 -15.72 20.47
N GLU A 67 0.94 -17.02 20.69
CA GLU A 67 -0.05 -17.83 21.37
C GLU A 67 -0.07 -17.61 22.91
N SER A 68 0.98 -16.96 23.46
CA SER A 68 1.04 -16.59 24.87
C SER A 68 -0.03 -15.56 25.24
N ALA A 69 -0.51 -15.60 26.49
CA ALA A 69 -1.41 -14.60 27.04
C ALA A 69 -0.67 -13.30 27.45
N ASP A 70 0.66 -13.33 27.53
CA ASP A 70 1.47 -12.19 27.97
C ASP A 70 1.62 -11.15 26.86
N ARG A 71 0.61 -10.28 26.73
CA ARG A 71 0.61 -9.17 25.78
C ARG A 71 1.45 -7.98 26.20
N ARG A 72 1.91 -7.95 27.44
CA ARG A 72 2.82 -6.90 27.91
C ARG A 72 4.23 -7.11 27.41
N SER A 73 4.74 -8.35 27.49
CA SER A 73 6.06 -8.71 26.98
C SER A 73 6.07 -8.95 25.47
N PHE A 74 4.94 -9.39 24.90
CA PHE A 74 4.79 -9.71 23.47
C PHE A 74 3.62 -8.95 22.87
N PRO A 75 3.74 -7.61 22.72
CA PRO A 75 2.68 -6.79 22.17
C PRO A 75 2.42 -7.11 20.70
N LEU A 76 1.16 -7.07 20.31
CA LEU A 76 0.71 -7.23 18.93
C LEU A 76 0.29 -5.88 18.35
N PRO A 77 0.32 -5.73 17.03
CA PRO A 77 -0.28 -4.59 16.38
C PRO A 77 -1.75 -4.43 16.80
N PRO A 78 -2.23 -3.19 16.97
CA PRO A 78 -3.60 -2.95 17.37
C PRO A 78 -4.58 -3.51 16.33
N LYS A 79 -5.70 -4.06 16.79
CA LYS A 79 -6.82 -4.55 15.98
C LYS A 79 -6.39 -5.42 14.79
N LEU A 80 -5.48 -6.36 15.02
CA LEU A 80 -4.75 -7.15 14.02
C LEU A 80 -5.64 -7.85 12.96
N PHE A 81 -6.90 -8.15 13.25
CA PHE A 81 -7.81 -8.81 12.32
C PHE A 81 -8.96 -7.91 11.82
N SER A 82 -8.91 -6.63 12.12
CA SER A 82 -9.82 -5.64 11.55
C SER A 82 -9.32 -5.20 10.18
N HIS A 83 -10.12 -5.37 9.13
CA HIS A 83 -9.74 -5.00 7.76
C HIS A 83 -9.45 -3.50 7.64
N ASN A 84 -10.34 -2.65 8.18
CA ASN A 84 -10.20 -1.19 8.08
C ASN A 84 -8.98 -0.70 8.85
N ASP A 85 -8.79 -1.19 10.07
CA ASP A 85 -7.61 -0.81 10.86
C ASP A 85 -6.31 -1.26 10.21
N GLN A 86 -6.27 -2.48 9.65
CA GLN A 86 -5.07 -2.95 8.94
C GLN A 86 -4.81 -2.17 7.66
N GLN A 87 -5.82 -1.77 6.91
CA GLN A 87 -5.65 -0.85 5.78
C GLN A 87 -5.07 0.49 6.24
N SER A 88 -5.58 1.05 7.33
CA SER A 88 -5.06 2.30 7.90
C SER A 88 -3.61 2.15 8.36
N VAL A 89 -3.29 1.07 9.08
CA VAL A 89 -1.91 0.80 9.55
C VAL A 89 -0.92 0.71 8.37
N TRP A 90 -1.29 0.07 7.27
CA TRP A 90 -0.45 0.01 6.07
C TRP A 90 -0.24 1.38 5.42
N GLN A 91 -1.22 2.26 5.48
CA GLN A 91 -1.20 3.57 4.82
C GLN A 91 -0.59 4.67 5.70
N SER A 92 -0.71 4.56 7.03
CA SER A 92 -0.38 5.63 7.96
C SER A 92 0.50 5.22 9.14
N SER A 93 0.78 3.91 9.30
CA SER A 93 1.37 3.33 10.51
C SER A 93 0.53 3.52 11.77
N SER A 94 -0.75 3.87 11.63
CA SER A 94 -1.70 4.11 12.72
C SER A 94 -3.02 3.39 12.47
N PRO A 95 -3.79 3.04 13.52
CA PRO A 95 -5.13 2.47 13.37
C PRO A 95 -6.09 3.40 12.62
N GLU A 96 -7.31 2.92 12.39
CA GLU A 96 -8.39 3.72 11.80
C GLU A 96 -8.58 5.06 12.52
N GLY A 97 -8.84 6.12 11.74
CA GLY A 97 -8.95 7.50 12.23
C GLY A 97 -7.70 8.36 11.98
N SER A 98 -6.64 7.79 11.41
CA SER A 98 -5.50 8.59 10.95
C SER A 98 -5.90 9.49 9.78
N THR A 99 -5.45 10.73 9.82
CA THR A 99 -5.68 11.75 8.77
C THR A 99 -4.47 11.94 7.86
N VAL A 100 -3.31 11.41 8.26
CA VAL A 100 -2.03 11.56 7.55
C VAL A 100 -1.45 10.19 7.23
N GLY A 101 -1.02 10.00 5.98
CA GLY A 101 -0.38 8.80 5.50
C GLY A 101 1.11 8.99 5.20
N TRP A 102 1.88 7.91 5.17
CA TRP A 102 3.31 8.01 4.92
C TRP A 102 3.65 8.49 3.50
N GLY A 103 2.78 8.23 2.50
CA GLY A 103 2.93 8.81 1.16
C GLY A 103 2.68 10.31 1.17
N GLY A 104 1.72 10.81 1.98
CA GLY A 104 1.49 12.23 2.20
C GLY A 104 2.66 12.92 2.90
N ASN A 105 3.30 12.27 3.87
CA ASN A 105 4.53 12.78 4.49
C ASN A 105 5.67 12.94 3.46
N LEU A 106 5.79 12.01 2.50
CA LEU A 106 6.71 12.18 1.37
C LEU A 106 6.29 13.34 0.47
N GLY A 107 4.98 13.53 0.26
CA GLY A 107 4.42 14.67 -0.44
C GLY A 107 4.79 15.99 0.23
N ASP A 108 4.69 16.09 1.55
CA ASP A 108 5.09 17.27 2.32
C ASP A 108 6.56 17.63 2.10
N LEU A 109 7.44 16.63 2.05
CA LEU A 109 8.85 16.82 1.75
C LEU A 109 9.09 17.26 0.29
N ALA A 110 8.28 16.77 -0.64
CA ALA A 110 8.40 17.09 -2.07
C ALA A 110 7.78 18.45 -2.44
N LEU A 111 6.80 18.92 -1.65
CA LEU A 111 5.99 20.10 -1.96
C LEU A 111 6.82 21.36 -2.29
N PRO A 112 7.88 21.71 -1.53
CA PRO A 112 8.72 22.88 -1.84
C PRO A 112 9.44 22.74 -3.20
N TYR A 113 9.87 21.53 -3.56
CA TYR A 113 10.56 21.26 -4.82
C TYR A 113 9.62 21.28 -6.02
N ASN A 114 8.32 21.06 -5.80
CA ASN A 114 7.26 21.14 -6.80
C ASN A 114 6.57 22.52 -6.85
N GLY A 115 7.16 23.56 -6.25
CA GLY A 115 6.60 24.90 -6.24
C GLY A 115 5.25 25.00 -5.50
N GLY A 116 4.98 24.11 -4.55
CA GLY A 116 3.72 24.08 -3.81
C GLY A 116 2.53 23.54 -4.62
N SER A 117 2.79 22.81 -5.70
CA SER A 117 1.76 22.31 -6.62
C SER A 117 0.76 21.36 -5.94
N LEU A 118 -0.53 21.56 -6.20
CA LEU A 118 -1.61 20.65 -5.83
C LEU A 118 -1.44 19.24 -6.44
N PHE A 119 -0.68 19.13 -7.51
CA PHE A 119 -0.42 17.85 -8.18
C PHE A 119 0.75 17.07 -7.57
N THR A 120 1.27 17.47 -6.41
CA THR A 120 2.34 16.75 -5.73
C THR A 120 1.88 15.37 -5.27
N CYS A 121 0.63 15.22 -4.83
CA CYS A 121 0.02 13.96 -4.44
C CYS A 121 -1.25 13.73 -5.26
N MET A 122 -1.23 12.79 -6.19
CA MET A 122 -2.39 12.48 -7.04
C MET A 122 -2.86 11.05 -6.85
N SER A 123 -4.18 10.86 -6.76
CA SER A 123 -4.83 9.55 -6.73
C SER A 123 -5.81 9.42 -7.89
N VAL A 124 -5.81 8.25 -8.54
CA VAL A 124 -6.77 7.85 -9.57
C VAL A 124 -7.75 6.78 -9.08
N SER A 125 -7.65 6.39 -7.80
CA SER A 125 -8.44 5.29 -7.22
C SER A 125 -9.26 5.69 -5.99
N GLY A 126 -9.55 6.96 -5.83
CA GLY A 126 -10.33 7.49 -4.72
C GLY A 126 -9.48 8.11 -3.61
N ASN A 127 -10.17 8.60 -2.58
CA ASN A 127 -9.53 9.23 -1.44
C ASN A 127 -8.97 8.16 -0.49
N MET A 128 -7.68 8.22 -0.23
CA MET A 128 -6.98 7.28 0.65
C MET A 128 -6.07 8.07 1.59
N VAL A 129 -6.03 7.66 2.87
CA VAL A 129 -5.18 8.30 3.88
C VAL A 129 -3.70 8.28 3.48
N PHE A 130 -3.29 7.28 2.69
CA PHE A 130 -1.92 7.10 2.21
C PHE A 130 -1.28 8.37 1.64
N LEU A 131 -2.01 9.11 0.78
CA LEU A 131 -1.49 10.32 0.11
C LEU A 131 -1.82 11.62 0.82
N SER A 132 -2.50 11.58 1.96
CA SER A 132 -2.81 12.79 2.75
C SER A 132 -1.62 13.16 3.61
N GLY A 133 -1.06 14.35 3.43
CA GLY A 133 -0.01 14.93 4.25
C GLY A 133 -0.55 15.97 5.22
N ASP A 134 0.31 16.57 6.00
CA ASP A 134 -0.02 17.74 6.84
C ASP A 134 -0.23 18.99 6.00
N ARG A 135 0.50 19.13 4.89
CA ARG A 135 0.47 20.26 3.96
C ARG A 135 0.13 19.84 2.53
N ALA A 136 0.63 18.69 2.09
CA ALA A 136 0.34 18.13 0.78
C ALA A 136 -1.07 17.53 0.79
N LEU A 137 -1.98 18.17 0.09
CA LEU A 137 -3.33 17.67 -0.08
C LEU A 137 -3.35 16.65 -1.23
N GLN A 138 -4.16 15.61 -1.07
CA GLN A 138 -4.38 14.65 -2.14
C GLN A 138 -5.28 15.27 -3.21
N TYR A 139 -4.79 15.34 -4.44
CA TYR A 139 -5.60 15.64 -5.62
C TYR A 139 -6.16 14.34 -6.20
N GLN A 140 -7.48 14.25 -6.28
CA GLN A 140 -8.15 13.06 -6.79
C GLN A 140 -8.62 13.29 -8.23
N VAL A 141 -8.31 12.34 -9.11
CA VAL A 141 -8.81 12.29 -10.48
C VAL A 141 -9.68 11.05 -10.63
N SER A 142 -10.92 11.23 -11.04
CA SER A 142 -11.80 10.12 -11.36
C SER A 142 -11.40 9.50 -12.71
N PRO A 143 -11.31 8.15 -12.82
CA PRO A 143 -11.14 7.48 -14.12
C PRO A 143 -12.31 7.75 -15.08
N SER A 144 -13.46 8.17 -14.55
CA SER A 144 -14.68 8.51 -15.33
C SER A 144 -14.70 9.96 -15.84
N GLY A 145 -13.65 10.73 -15.53
CA GLY A 145 -13.57 12.17 -15.87
C GLY A 145 -13.78 13.07 -14.65
N VAL A 146 -13.97 14.34 -14.90
CA VAL A 146 -14.24 15.34 -13.87
C VAL A 146 -15.70 15.21 -13.43
N ASP A 147 -15.91 15.06 -12.11
CA ASP A 147 -17.27 15.08 -11.57
C ASP A 147 -17.89 16.47 -11.76
N ALA A 148 -19.08 16.53 -12.35
CA ALA A 148 -19.81 17.78 -12.47
C ALA A 148 -20.17 18.31 -11.08
N VAL A 149 -19.98 19.60 -10.86
CA VAL A 149 -20.41 20.25 -9.62
C VAL A 149 -21.92 20.46 -9.71
N ASP A 150 -22.68 19.45 -9.29
CA ASP A 150 -24.12 19.49 -9.21
C ASP A 150 -24.57 20.27 -7.96
N GLY A 151 -25.70 21.00 -8.08
CA GLY A 151 -26.29 21.68 -6.93
C GLY A 151 -25.94 23.18 -6.78
N LEU A 152 -25.07 23.74 -7.61
CA LEU A 152 -24.92 25.18 -7.71
C LEU A 152 -26.03 25.77 -8.58
N ALA A 153 -26.94 26.51 -7.97
CA ALA A 153 -27.96 27.25 -8.74
C ALA A 153 -27.30 28.39 -9.53
N SER A 154 -27.63 28.52 -10.81
CA SER A 154 -27.10 29.56 -11.72
C SER A 154 -27.31 31.00 -11.24
N LEU A 155 -28.31 31.20 -10.38
CA LEU A 155 -28.69 32.50 -9.80
C LEU A 155 -27.93 32.91 -8.54
N LEU A 156 -27.08 32.05 -8.00
CA LEU A 156 -26.32 32.32 -6.78
C LEU A 156 -24.83 32.51 -7.10
N CYS A 157 -24.33 33.73 -6.88
CA CYS A 157 -22.89 34.05 -6.82
C CYS A 157 -22.03 33.57 -8.01
N GLY A 158 -22.52 33.70 -9.25
CA GLY A 158 -21.74 33.33 -10.44
C GLY A 158 -21.63 31.82 -10.66
N GLY A 159 -22.64 31.06 -10.26
CA GLY A 159 -22.65 29.58 -10.36
C GLY A 159 -22.38 29.06 -11.78
N ASP A 160 -22.73 29.80 -12.83
CA ASP A 160 -22.44 29.40 -14.22
C ASP A 160 -20.95 29.51 -14.57
N ALA A 161 -20.23 30.47 -13.98
CA ALA A 161 -18.78 30.59 -14.17
C ALA A 161 -17.98 29.44 -13.48
N VAL A 162 -18.51 28.91 -12.38
CA VAL A 162 -17.92 27.80 -11.66
C VAL A 162 -18.20 26.44 -12.31
N ARG A 163 -19.30 26.37 -13.12
CA ARG A 163 -19.67 25.13 -13.82
C ARG A 163 -18.93 24.91 -15.14
N GLN A 164 -18.25 25.92 -15.67
CA GLN A 164 -17.49 25.73 -16.91
C GLN A 164 -16.19 24.98 -16.60
N PRO A 165 -15.90 23.88 -17.29
CA PRO A 165 -14.62 23.21 -17.16
C PRO A 165 -13.51 24.15 -17.65
N PHE A 166 -12.42 24.18 -16.89
CA PHE A 166 -11.19 24.86 -17.29
C PHE A 166 -10.52 24.16 -18.46
#